data_fdbf66cb32aa5ddd0a1d320576a941b1
#
_entry.id   fdbf66cb32aa5ddd0a1d320576a941b1
#
_cell.length_a   1.000
_cell.length_b   1.000
_cell.length_c   1.000
_cell.angle_alpha   90.00
_cell.angle_beta   90.00
_cell.angle_gamma   90.00
#
_symmetry.space_group_name_H-M   'P 1'
#
loop_
_entity.id
_entity.type
_entity.pdbx_description
1 polymer ?
#
loop_
_entity_poly.entity_id
_entity_poly.type
_entity_poly.pdbx_seq_one_letter_code
_entity_poly.pdbx_strand_id
1 'polypeptide(L)'
;SLEKRVRKQLAKFVGGVLNLPSLQRQLQLLKQRSVVGSITGNLGKLGSDPTQAVLTLTVTPASHPWRGDLSVRNDGNAGSGEWRGLTVLQKPRVLLDNDLLQIYAELNADGDPELGASLGSISYTMPLGESVNITGSFGASRRNLVEARGPAHGLSFRQYQGLAQLQWNLKDSGNEIWYAQAGLSANRNDSYLDGRSFPLILGGGADGDLSTGYLRLGIGHAGNNVNLGWSGQIYFLQGIAGFSSQEE
;
A
#
# COMPACT_ATOMS: atom_id res chain seq x y z
N SER A 1 19.49 -14.61 -4.12
CA SER A 1 18.95 -15.52 -3.09
C SER A 1 18.90 -14.82 -1.74
N LEU A 2 17.97 -15.23 -0.87
CA LEU A 2 17.80 -14.70 0.49
C LEU A 2 19.11 -14.76 1.28
N GLU A 3 19.82 -15.85 1.19
CA GLU A 3 21.12 -16.05 1.83
C GLU A 3 22.15 -14.96 1.47
N LYS A 4 22.28 -14.64 0.18
CA LYS A 4 23.22 -13.63 -0.31
C LYS A 4 22.93 -12.24 0.26
N ARG A 5 21.65 -11.90 0.42
CA ARG A 5 21.20 -10.63 1.04
C ARG A 5 21.48 -10.58 2.53
N VAL A 6 21.17 -11.67 3.26
CA VAL A 6 21.45 -11.77 4.69
C VAL A 6 22.94 -11.64 4.95
N ARG A 7 23.78 -12.35 4.19
CA ARG A 7 25.24 -12.24 4.26
C ARG A 7 25.74 -10.82 4.01
N LYS A 8 25.25 -10.14 2.97
CA LYS A 8 25.65 -8.74 2.66
C LYS A 8 25.33 -7.80 3.82
N GLN A 9 24.15 -7.93 4.44
CA GLN A 9 23.74 -7.04 5.53
C GLN A 9 24.46 -7.32 6.87
N LEU A 10 24.90 -8.55 7.06
CA LEU A 10 25.62 -8.95 8.28
C LEU A 10 27.15 -8.90 8.12
N ALA A 11 27.65 -8.62 6.91
CA ALA A 11 29.09 -8.56 6.64
C ALA A 11 29.84 -7.57 7.56
N LYS A 12 29.20 -6.48 7.97
CA LYS A 12 29.77 -5.49 8.89
C LYS A 12 30.04 -6.00 10.30
N PHE A 13 29.48 -7.17 10.68
CA PHE A 13 29.70 -7.80 11.99
C PHE A 13 30.74 -8.92 11.93
N VAL A 14 31.33 -9.17 10.76
CA VAL A 14 32.33 -10.21 10.55
C VAL A 14 33.73 -9.58 10.62
N GLY A 15 34.64 -10.20 11.39
CA GLY A 15 36.04 -9.79 11.46
C GLY A 15 36.38 -8.67 12.45
N GLY A 16 35.43 -8.26 13.30
CA GLY A 16 35.62 -7.24 14.33
C GLY A 16 35.04 -7.62 15.69
N VAL A 17 35.13 -6.70 16.66
CA VAL A 17 34.49 -6.88 17.97
C VAL A 17 32.97 -6.95 17.79
N LEU A 18 32.37 -8.05 18.25
CA LEU A 18 30.93 -8.29 18.11
C LEU A 18 30.15 -7.38 19.05
N ASN A 19 29.35 -6.46 18.45
CA ASN A 19 28.37 -5.66 19.18
C ASN A 19 27.02 -6.39 19.15
N LEU A 20 26.72 -7.11 20.24
CA LEU A 20 25.51 -7.94 20.35
C LEU A 20 24.20 -7.15 20.19
N PRO A 21 24.01 -5.98 20.86
CA PRO A 21 22.81 -5.15 20.67
C PRO A 21 22.60 -4.72 19.22
N SER A 22 23.66 -4.31 18.55
CA SER A 22 23.59 -3.90 17.13
C SER A 22 23.27 -5.09 16.21
N LEU A 23 23.81 -6.26 16.48
CA LEU A 23 23.49 -7.50 15.75
C LEU A 23 22.02 -7.90 15.96
N GLN A 24 21.54 -7.92 17.20
CA GLN A 24 20.16 -8.25 17.53
C GLN A 24 19.18 -7.31 16.81
N ARG A 25 19.47 -6.01 16.83
CA ARG A 25 18.66 -5.03 16.10
C ARG A 25 18.65 -5.31 14.61
N GLN A 26 19.78 -5.63 14.01
CA GLN A 26 19.86 -5.96 12.58
C GLN A 26 19.08 -7.23 12.23
N LEU A 27 19.12 -8.24 13.10
CA LEU A 27 18.33 -9.47 12.95
C LEU A 27 16.82 -9.21 13.08
N GLN A 28 16.39 -8.31 13.98
CA GLN A 28 14.99 -7.87 14.07
C GLN A 28 14.52 -7.16 12.80
N LEU A 29 15.33 -6.26 12.26
CA LEU A 29 15.02 -5.59 10.99
C LEU A 29 14.91 -6.58 9.81
N LEU A 30 15.77 -7.59 9.78
CA LEU A 30 15.70 -8.68 8.82
C LEU A 30 14.41 -9.50 8.97
N LYS A 31 13.99 -9.79 10.21
CA LYS A 31 12.77 -10.54 10.52
C LYS A 31 11.49 -9.77 10.12
N GLN A 32 11.52 -8.44 10.15
CA GLN A 32 10.38 -7.60 9.74
C GLN A 32 10.15 -7.61 8.22
N ARG A 33 11.12 -8.07 7.43
CA ARG A 33 10.96 -8.18 5.98
C ARG A 33 10.02 -9.34 5.63
N SER A 34 9.10 -9.08 4.74
CA SER A 34 8.08 -10.04 4.29
C SER A 34 8.64 -11.35 3.70
N VAL A 35 9.93 -11.34 3.34
CA VAL A 35 10.64 -12.49 2.74
C VAL A 35 11.12 -13.49 3.79
N VAL A 36 11.25 -13.06 5.05
CA VAL A 36 11.83 -13.85 6.13
C VAL A 36 10.73 -14.39 7.03
N GLY A 37 10.60 -15.70 7.11
CA GLY A 37 9.67 -16.38 8.00
C GLY A 37 10.20 -16.45 9.43
N SER A 38 11.42 -16.95 9.60
CA SER A 38 12.12 -16.94 10.89
C SER A 38 13.62 -16.78 10.73
N ILE A 39 14.24 -16.21 11.76
CA ILE A 39 15.70 -16.16 11.92
C ILE A 39 16.02 -16.70 13.29
N THR A 40 16.82 -17.76 13.34
CA THR A 40 17.38 -18.29 14.57
C THR A 40 18.91 -18.16 14.49
N GLY A 41 19.50 -17.59 15.54
CA GLY A 41 20.95 -17.42 15.62
C GLY A 41 21.52 -18.20 16.79
N ASN A 42 22.57 -18.94 16.55
CA ASN A 42 23.37 -19.61 17.59
C ASN A 42 24.81 -19.08 17.55
N LEU A 43 25.28 -18.60 18.69
CA LEU A 43 26.65 -18.11 18.85
C LEU A 43 27.47 -19.17 19.56
N GLY A 44 28.42 -19.75 18.86
CA GLY A 44 29.34 -20.77 19.37
C GLY A 44 30.77 -20.26 19.41
N LYS A 45 31.63 -20.95 20.14
CA LYS A 45 33.09 -20.72 20.12
C LYS A 45 33.69 -21.29 18.83
N LEU A 46 34.65 -20.59 18.25
CA LEU A 46 35.42 -21.09 17.12
C LEU A 46 36.71 -21.75 17.63
N GLY A 47 36.74 -23.09 17.70
CA GLY A 47 37.89 -23.85 18.15
C GLY A 47 38.22 -23.62 19.63
N SER A 48 39.51 -23.61 19.97
CA SER A 48 40.01 -23.40 21.32
C SER A 48 40.27 -21.92 21.68
N ASP A 49 40.18 -21.02 20.74
CA ASP A 49 40.41 -19.58 20.95
C ASP A 49 39.18 -18.92 21.60
N PRO A 50 39.30 -18.43 22.86
CA PRO A 50 38.16 -17.78 23.55
C PRO A 50 37.79 -16.42 22.99
N THR A 51 38.60 -15.84 22.12
CA THR A 51 38.36 -14.51 21.49
C THR A 51 37.59 -14.61 20.20
N GLN A 52 37.40 -15.81 19.66
CA GLN A 52 36.73 -16.04 18.39
C GLN A 52 35.37 -16.73 18.58
N ALA A 53 34.38 -16.23 17.91
CA ALA A 53 33.05 -16.81 17.92
C ALA A 53 32.48 -17.00 16.50
N VAL A 54 31.75 -18.07 16.32
CA VAL A 54 30.97 -18.35 15.08
C VAL A 54 29.53 -18.06 15.32
N LEU A 55 28.96 -17.20 14.51
CA LEU A 55 27.53 -16.98 14.46
C LEU A 55 26.91 -17.85 13.35
N THR A 56 26.16 -18.86 13.73
CA THR A 56 25.39 -19.69 12.83
C THR A 56 23.97 -19.15 12.77
N LEU A 57 23.52 -18.73 11.58
CA LEU A 57 22.17 -18.24 11.35
C LEU A 57 21.39 -19.22 10.49
N THR A 58 20.26 -19.66 11.00
CA THR A 58 19.26 -20.40 10.22
C THR A 58 18.15 -19.44 9.84
N VAL A 59 17.98 -19.20 8.54
CA VAL A 59 16.97 -18.30 7.99
C VAL A 59 16.01 -19.13 7.17
N THR A 60 14.73 -19.16 7.59
CA THR A 60 13.67 -19.80 6.81
C THR A 60 12.89 -18.75 6.02
N PRO A 61 12.59 -18.99 4.75
CA PRO A 61 11.74 -18.09 3.99
C PRO A 61 10.31 -18.08 4.57
N ALA A 62 9.59 -17.01 4.38
CA ALA A 62 8.19 -16.94 4.76
C ALA A 62 7.37 -18.01 4.02
N SER A 63 6.66 -18.84 4.79
CA SER A 63 5.92 -20.01 4.25
C SER A 63 4.54 -19.64 3.70
N HIS A 64 3.99 -18.47 4.06
CA HIS A 64 2.63 -18.09 3.70
C HIS A 64 2.65 -16.99 2.64
N PRO A 65 2.37 -17.33 1.37
CA PRO A 65 2.37 -16.36 0.29
C PRO A 65 1.18 -15.38 0.33
N TRP A 66 0.09 -15.74 0.99
CA TRP A 66 -1.11 -14.91 1.11
C TRP A 66 -1.37 -14.50 2.57
N ARG A 67 -1.75 -13.24 2.74
CA ARG A 67 -2.34 -12.72 3.98
C ARG A 67 -3.67 -12.12 3.62
N GLY A 68 -4.68 -12.36 4.44
CA GLY A 68 -6.01 -11.84 4.20
C GLY A 68 -6.66 -11.37 5.48
N ASP A 69 -7.46 -10.34 5.35
CA ASP A 69 -8.36 -9.84 6.36
C ASP A 69 -9.75 -9.73 5.75
N LEU A 70 -10.74 -10.22 6.47
CA LEU A 70 -12.15 -10.13 6.11
C LEU A 70 -12.91 -9.58 7.30
N SER A 71 -13.61 -8.49 7.13
CA SER A 71 -14.45 -7.92 8.17
C SER A 71 -15.85 -7.61 7.65
N VAL A 72 -16.84 -7.80 8.51
CA VAL A 72 -18.22 -7.39 8.28
C VAL A 72 -18.61 -6.48 9.43
N ARG A 73 -19.13 -5.31 9.11
CA ARG A 73 -19.48 -4.27 10.09
C ARG A 73 -20.86 -3.71 9.76
N ASN A 74 -21.51 -3.17 10.78
CA ASN A 74 -22.72 -2.35 10.64
C ASN A 74 -22.38 -0.91 11.04
N ASP A 75 -21.47 -0.30 10.27
CA ASP A 75 -21.00 1.08 10.44
C ASP A 75 -21.09 1.89 9.14
N GLY A 76 -21.85 1.40 8.17
CA GLY A 76 -22.17 2.10 6.94
C GLY A 76 -23.16 3.23 7.17
N ASN A 77 -23.50 3.94 6.11
CA ASN A 77 -24.53 4.98 6.16
C ASN A 77 -25.80 4.55 5.40
N ALA A 78 -26.94 5.06 5.81
CA ALA A 78 -28.23 4.73 5.23
C ALA A 78 -28.28 4.95 3.69
N GLY A 79 -27.58 5.97 3.17
CA GLY A 79 -27.59 6.27 1.73
C GLY A 79 -26.78 5.33 0.84
N SER A 80 -25.89 4.50 1.41
CA SER A 80 -25.04 3.56 0.65
C SER A 80 -25.09 2.12 1.17
N GLY A 81 -25.89 1.87 2.20
CA GLY A 81 -26.05 0.59 2.87
C GLY A 81 -25.36 0.57 4.25
N GLU A 82 -26.09 0.07 5.24
CA GLU A 82 -25.65 0.03 6.64
C GLU A 82 -24.62 -1.07 6.89
N TRP A 83 -24.71 -2.19 6.19
CA TRP A 83 -23.79 -3.31 6.30
C TRP A 83 -22.63 -3.14 5.35
N ARG A 84 -21.42 -3.32 5.88
CA ARG A 84 -20.17 -3.13 5.16
C ARG A 84 -19.29 -4.35 5.24
N GLY A 85 -19.10 -5.01 4.10
CA GLY A 85 -18.15 -6.10 3.92
C GLY A 85 -16.83 -5.59 3.38
N LEU A 86 -15.72 -5.94 4.01
CA LEU A 86 -14.38 -5.46 3.71
C LEU A 86 -13.43 -6.63 3.55
N THR A 87 -12.68 -6.66 2.47
CA THR A 87 -11.66 -7.70 2.22
C THR A 87 -10.36 -7.04 1.82
N VAL A 88 -9.28 -7.42 2.48
CA VAL A 88 -7.91 -7.06 2.10
C VAL A 88 -7.13 -8.33 1.90
N LEU A 89 -6.55 -8.51 0.71
CA LEU A 89 -5.66 -9.62 0.41
C LEU A 89 -4.29 -9.07 0.03
N GLN A 90 -3.24 -9.68 0.56
CA GLN A 90 -1.86 -9.31 0.29
C GLN A 90 -1.07 -10.55 -0.11
N LYS A 91 -0.32 -10.43 -1.17
CA LYS A 91 0.61 -11.46 -1.63
C LYS A 91 2.00 -10.86 -1.81
N PRO A 92 2.94 -11.10 -0.88
CA PRO A 92 4.34 -10.79 -1.11
C PRO A 92 4.96 -11.80 -2.07
N ARG A 93 6.02 -11.40 -2.78
CA ARG A 93 6.84 -12.27 -3.63
C ARG A 93 6.06 -12.86 -4.80
N VAL A 94 5.40 -12.02 -5.57
CA VAL A 94 4.67 -12.43 -6.77
C VAL A 94 5.65 -12.69 -7.92
N LEU A 95 6.51 -11.72 -8.23
CA LEU A 95 7.51 -11.76 -9.30
C LEU A 95 8.93 -11.60 -8.76
N LEU A 96 9.11 -10.80 -7.70
CA LEU A 96 10.39 -10.45 -7.09
C LEU A 96 10.39 -10.78 -5.60
N ASP A 97 11.59 -10.86 -4.99
CA ASP A 97 11.72 -11.21 -3.58
C ASP A 97 11.15 -10.21 -2.56
N ASN A 98 10.89 -8.96 -2.95
CA ASN A 98 10.38 -7.91 -2.04
C ASN A 98 9.24 -7.12 -2.68
N ASP A 99 8.56 -7.68 -3.64
CA ASP A 99 7.35 -7.07 -4.19
C ASP A 99 6.13 -7.41 -3.33
N LEU A 100 5.07 -6.66 -3.52
CA LEU A 100 3.81 -6.81 -2.81
C LEU A 100 2.66 -6.53 -3.75
N LEU A 101 1.79 -7.53 -3.92
CA LEU A 101 0.46 -7.36 -4.51
C LEU A 101 -0.54 -7.15 -3.39
N GLN A 102 -1.39 -6.15 -3.51
CA GLN A 102 -2.48 -5.86 -2.62
C GLN A 102 -3.80 -5.79 -3.40
N ILE A 103 -4.82 -6.45 -2.89
CA ILE A 103 -6.18 -6.40 -3.42
C ILE A 103 -7.08 -5.95 -2.28
N TYR A 104 -7.90 -4.96 -2.54
CA TYR A 104 -8.91 -4.44 -1.64
C TYR A 104 -10.27 -4.53 -2.30
N ALA A 105 -11.26 -4.98 -1.56
CA ALA A 105 -12.65 -4.97 -1.97
C ALA A 105 -13.55 -4.54 -0.81
N GLU A 106 -14.52 -3.72 -1.11
CA GLU A 106 -15.54 -3.25 -0.18
C GLU A 106 -16.92 -3.33 -0.85
N LEU A 107 -17.90 -3.83 -0.12
CA LEU A 107 -19.27 -3.92 -0.53
C LEU A 107 -20.16 -3.39 0.60
N ASN A 108 -21.02 -2.43 0.28
CA ASN A 108 -22.01 -1.93 1.20
C ASN A 108 -23.39 -2.38 0.73
N ALA A 109 -24.16 -2.97 1.65
CA ALA A 109 -25.50 -3.47 1.37
C ALA A 109 -26.46 -2.97 2.45
N ASP A 110 -27.73 -2.89 2.09
CA ASP A 110 -28.82 -2.63 3.02
C ASP A 110 -29.53 -3.94 3.44
N GLY A 111 -30.44 -3.86 4.41
CA GLY A 111 -31.25 -4.99 4.89
C GLY A 111 -32.09 -5.63 3.79
N ASP A 112 -32.54 -4.87 2.81
CA ASP A 112 -32.96 -5.35 1.50
C ASP A 112 -31.73 -5.61 0.63
N PRO A 113 -31.68 -6.64 -0.24
CA PRO A 113 -30.46 -7.04 -0.95
C PRO A 113 -30.05 -6.05 -2.06
N GLU A 114 -29.97 -4.78 -1.72
CA GLU A 114 -29.50 -3.71 -2.59
C GLU A 114 -28.05 -3.35 -2.27
N LEU A 115 -27.21 -3.36 -3.31
CA LEU A 115 -25.83 -2.90 -3.22
C LEU A 115 -25.78 -1.39 -3.41
N GLY A 116 -25.63 -0.65 -2.31
CA GLY A 116 -25.50 0.80 -2.35
C GLY A 116 -24.12 1.27 -2.75
N ALA A 117 -23.05 0.54 -2.35
CA ALA A 117 -21.70 0.87 -2.80
C ALA A 117 -20.86 -0.39 -3.02
N SER A 118 -20.01 -0.34 -4.00
CA SER A 118 -18.97 -1.33 -4.23
C SER A 118 -17.67 -0.63 -4.61
N LEU A 119 -16.55 -1.09 -4.06
CA LEU A 119 -15.22 -0.60 -4.38
C LEU A 119 -14.27 -1.79 -4.50
N GLY A 120 -13.46 -1.77 -5.55
CA GLY A 120 -12.37 -2.72 -5.73
C GLY A 120 -11.10 -1.97 -6.12
N SER A 121 -9.98 -2.37 -5.56
CA SER A 121 -8.69 -1.86 -6.01
C SER A 121 -7.61 -2.94 -5.98
N ILE A 122 -6.66 -2.78 -6.88
CA ILE A 122 -5.46 -3.60 -6.96
C ILE A 122 -4.25 -2.67 -6.96
N SER A 123 -3.24 -2.99 -6.18
CA SER A 123 -1.97 -2.30 -6.21
C SER A 123 -0.82 -3.28 -6.22
N TYR A 124 0.22 -2.92 -6.95
CA TYR A 124 1.44 -3.72 -7.02
C TYR A 124 2.64 -2.81 -6.80
N THR A 125 3.43 -3.15 -5.79
CA THR A 125 4.67 -2.45 -5.44
C THR A 125 5.84 -3.37 -5.66
N MET A 126 6.83 -2.92 -6.43
CA MET A 126 8.07 -3.66 -6.64
C MET A 126 9.30 -2.79 -6.38
N PRO A 127 10.39 -3.36 -5.82
CA PRO A 127 11.63 -2.66 -5.63
C PRO A 127 12.42 -2.57 -6.93
N LEU A 128 12.94 -1.39 -7.24
CA LEU A 128 13.90 -1.11 -8.31
C LEU A 128 15.32 -0.95 -7.71
N GLY A 129 15.73 -1.88 -6.86
CA GLY A 129 17.01 -1.83 -6.15
C GLY A 129 16.85 -1.75 -4.64
N GLU A 130 17.80 -1.10 -3.95
CA GLU A 130 17.83 -1.04 -2.48
C GLU A 130 17.00 0.14 -1.91
N SER A 131 16.89 1.23 -2.67
CA SER A 131 16.32 2.49 -2.19
C SER A 131 15.11 2.98 -2.97
N VAL A 132 14.76 2.36 -4.10
CA VAL A 132 13.66 2.80 -4.95
C VAL A 132 12.58 1.73 -5.04
N ASN A 133 11.33 2.15 -4.92
CA ASN A 133 10.16 1.32 -5.17
C ASN A 133 9.29 1.97 -6.25
N ILE A 134 8.69 1.16 -7.09
CA ILE A 134 7.63 1.58 -8.00
C ILE A 134 6.31 0.96 -7.56
N THR A 135 5.26 1.75 -7.54
CA THR A 135 3.90 1.30 -7.22
C THR A 135 2.98 1.66 -8.37
N GLY A 136 2.26 0.68 -8.88
CA GLY A 136 1.12 0.86 -9.75
C GLY A 136 -0.15 0.48 -9.01
N SER A 137 -1.22 1.28 -9.12
CA SER A 137 -2.52 0.92 -8.58
C SER A 137 -3.65 1.33 -9.51
N PHE A 138 -4.72 0.55 -9.46
CA PHE A 138 -5.96 0.81 -10.14
C PHE A 138 -7.12 0.52 -9.20
N GLY A 139 -8.12 1.39 -9.17
CA GLY A 139 -9.33 1.22 -8.38
C GLY A 139 -10.56 1.58 -9.21
N ALA A 140 -11.64 0.88 -8.94
CA ALA A 140 -12.96 1.16 -9.48
C ALA A 140 -13.99 1.12 -8.35
N SER A 141 -14.91 2.07 -8.35
CA SER A 141 -16.02 2.09 -7.42
C SER A 141 -17.32 2.44 -8.11
N ARG A 142 -18.40 1.92 -7.57
CA ARG A 142 -19.76 2.28 -7.92
C ARG A 142 -20.51 2.60 -6.63
N ARG A 143 -21.26 3.69 -6.65
CA ARG A 143 -22.14 4.10 -5.56
C ARG A 143 -23.52 4.40 -6.11
N ASN A 144 -24.52 3.75 -5.55
CA ASN A 144 -25.94 4.02 -5.79
C ASN A 144 -26.51 4.66 -4.53
N LEU A 145 -27.36 5.65 -4.66
CA LEU A 145 -28.13 6.19 -3.53
C LEU A 145 -29.38 5.33 -3.36
N VAL A 146 -29.35 4.40 -2.38
CA VAL A 146 -30.42 3.40 -2.18
C VAL A 146 -31.60 3.95 -1.38
N GLU A 147 -31.40 4.90 -0.48
CA GLU A 147 -32.49 5.48 0.35
C GLU A 147 -32.88 6.92 -0.04
N ALA A 148 -32.47 7.36 -1.22
CA ALA A 148 -32.83 8.70 -1.66
C ALA A 148 -34.32 8.79 -2.02
N ARG A 149 -35.00 9.76 -1.45
CA ARG A 149 -36.39 10.10 -1.80
C ARG A 149 -36.40 11.27 -2.78
N GLY A 150 -37.41 11.30 -3.65
CA GLY A 150 -37.63 12.40 -4.62
C GLY A 150 -36.63 12.38 -5.79
N PRO A 151 -36.14 13.53 -6.27
CA PRO A 151 -35.36 13.63 -7.50
C PRO A 151 -33.95 13.01 -7.39
N ALA A 152 -33.51 12.64 -6.21
CA ALA A 152 -32.23 11.93 -6.02
C ALA A 152 -32.34 10.39 -6.13
N HIS A 153 -33.57 9.88 -6.28
CA HIS A 153 -33.79 8.47 -6.56
C HIS A 153 -33.21 8.11 -7.93
N GLY A 154 -32.51 6.97 -8.02
CA GLY A 154 -31.86 6.55 -9.26
C GLY A 154 -30.50 7.18 -9.56
N LEU A 155 -29.98 8.02 -8.63
CA LEU A 155 -28.68 8.62 -8.77
C LEU A 155 -27.57 7.60 -8.49
N SER A 156 -26.64 7.48 -9.42
CA SER A 156 -25.47 6.60 -9.24
C SER A 156 -24.20 7.25 -9.78
N PHE A 157 -23.07 6.86 -9.18
CA PHE A 157 -21.75 7.33 -9.52
C PHE A 157 -20.83 6.15 -9.81
N ARG A 158 -19.97 6.30 -10.80
CA ARG A 158 -18.85 5.39 -11.04
C ARG A 158 -17.58 6.20 -10.99
N GLN A 159 -16.58 5.65 -10.32
CA GLN A 159 -15.28 6.28 -10.22
C GLN A 159 -14.20 5.26 -10.60
N TYR A 160 -13.27 5.71 -11.41
CA TYR A 160 -12.05 4.98 -11.73
C TYR A 160 -10.87 5.82 -11.32
N GLN A 161 -9.87 5.18 -10.73
CA GLN A 161 -8.63 5.85 -10.33
C GLN A 161 -7.43 5.00 -10.69
N GLY A 162 -6.40 5.65 -11.20
CA GLY A 162 -5.12 5.05 -11.52
C GLY A 162 -4.00 5.84 -10.86
N LEU A 163 -2.95 5.15 -10.43
CA LEU A 163 -1.74 5.76 -9.88
C LEU A 163 -0.53 4.97 -10.35
N ALA A 164 0.48 5.68 -10.86
CA ALA A 164 1.83 5.17 -11.03
C ALA A 164 2.78 6.06 -10.24
N GLN A 165 3.56 5.49 -9.32
CA GLN A 165 4.39 6.25 -8.39
C GLN A 165 5.74 5.61 -8.19
N LEU A 166 6.79 6.42 -8.19
CA LEU A 166 8.12 6.10 -7.71
C LEU A 166 8.28 6.63 -6.29
N GLN A 167 8.85 5.84 -5.41
CA GLN A 167 9.29 6.25 -4.09
C GLN A 167 10.78 5.99 -3.95
N TRP A 168 11.51 7.01 -3.58
CA TRP A 168 12.94 6.94 -3.29
C TRP A 168 13.19 7.15 -1.80
N ASN A 169 13.72 6.13 -1.13
CA ASN A 169 14.11 6.18 0.26
C ASN A 169 15.46 6.91 0.36
N LEU A 170 15.42 8.16 0.82
CA LEU A 170 16.59 9.03 0.97
C LEU A 170 17.46 8.64 2.15
N LYS A 171 16.81 8.22 3.26
CA LYS A 171 17.45 7.76 4.48
C LYS A 171 16.59 6.67 5.11
N ASP A 172 17.20 5.55 5.44
CA ASP A 172 16.58 4.44 6.17
C ASP A 172 17.54 4.03 7.29
N SER A 173 17.23 4.42 8.51
CA SER A 173 18.04 4.10 9.72
C SER A 173 17.40 3.00 10.57
N GLY A 174 16.35 2.36 10.06
CA GLY A 174 15.61 1.30 10.73
C GLY A 174 14.58 1.77 11.74
N ASN A 175 14.74 2.96 12.32
CA ASN A 175 13.71 3.61 13.17
C ASN A 175 13.09 4.82 12.48
N GLU A 176 13.74 5.33 11.46
CA GLU A 176 13.31 6.48 10.69
C GLU A 176 13.51 6.21 9.22
N ILE A 177 12.55 6.63 8.42
CA ILE A 177 12.64 6.64 6.97
C ILE A 177 12.27 8.02 6.45
N TRP A 178 13.15 8.58 5.63
CA TRP A 178 12.86 9.76 4.82
C TRP A 178 12.74 9.31 3.38
N TYR A 179 11.71 9.75 2.68
CA TYR A 179 11.49 9.37 1.30
C TYR A 179 10.97 10.54 0.46
N ALA A 180 11.31 10.52 -0.82
CA ALA A 180 10.72 11.36 -1.84
C ALA A 180 9.81 10.50 -2.74
N GLN A 181 8.78 11.11 -3.30
CA GLN A 181 7.84 10.45 -4.18
C GLN A 181 7.58 11.30 -5.42
N ALA A 182 7.48 10.65 -6.57
CA ALA A 182 7.03 11.26 -7.82
C ALA A 182 6.05 10.29 -8.49
N GLY A 183 4.93 10.80 -9.00
CA GLY A 183 3.94 9.92 -9.61
C GLY A 183 2.92 10.68 -10.45
N LEU A 184 2.18 9.90 -11.22
CA LEU A 184 1.04 10.33 -12.01
C LEU A 184 -0.22 9.67 -11.45
N SER A 185 -1.27 10.45 -11.27
CA SER A 185 -2.59 9.94 -10.93
C SER A 185 -3.62 10.44 -11.92
N ALA A 186 -4.56 9.57 -12.26
CA ALA A 186 -5.70 9.89 -13.09
C ALA A 186 -6.97 9.42 -12.38
N ASN A 187 -8.01 10.23 -12.43
CA ASN A 187 -9.32 9.91 -11.91
C ASN A 187 -10.36 10.20 -12.98
N ARG A 188 -11.37 9.34 -13.05
CA ARG A 188 -12.59 9.57 -13.86
C ARG A 188 -13.80 9.30 -12.98
N ASN A 189 -14.72 10.24 -12.99
CA ASN A 189 -15.99 10.15 -12.29
C ASN A 189 -17.10 10.29 -13.33
N ASP A 190 -18.00 9.31 -13.38
CA ASP A 190 -19.17 9.33 -14.23
C ASP A 190 -20.41 9.39 -13.32
N SER A 191 -21.38 10.25 -13.63
CA SER A 191 -22.63 10.39 -12.91
C SER A 191 -23.83 10.02 -13.78
N TYR A 192 -24.81 9.36 -13.17
CA TYR A 192 -26.00 8.83 -13.84
C TYR A 192 -27.23 9.13 -13.02
N LEU A 193 -28.33 9.42 -13.71
CA LEU A 193 -29.67 9.50 -13.15
C LEU A 193 -30.57 8.53 -13.92
N ASP A 194 -31.18 7.57 -13.22
CA ASP A 194 -32.00 6.50 -13.81
C ASP A 194 -31.29 5.73 -14.94
N GLY A 195 -29.96 5.50 -14.73
CA GLY A 195 -29.12 4.80 -15.70
C GLY A 195 -28.72 5.60 -16.93
N ARG A 196 -29.13 6.85 -17.07
CA ARG A 196 -28.71 7.77 -18.12
C ARG A 196 -27.62 8.69 -17.60
N SER A 197 -26.64 8.97 -18.43
CA SER A 197 -25.59 9.96 -18.12
C SER A 197 -26.21 11.30 -17.75
N PHE A 198 -25.76 11.87 -16.62
CA PHE A 198 -26.34 13.10 -16.09
C PHE A 198 -25.22 14.01 -15.54
N PRO A 199 -25.10 15.26 -16.05
CA PRO A 199 -24.05 16.18 -15.61
C PRO A 199 -24.37 16.76 -14.23
N LEU A 200 -23.86 16.13 -13.18
CA LEU A 200 -24.05 16.56 -11.79
C LEU A 200 -22.87 17.37 -11.26
N ILE A 201 -21.71 17.21 -11.88
CA ILE A 201 -20.45 17.82 -11.42
C ILE A 201 -20.19 19.07 -12.26
N LEU A 202 -20.05 20.22 -11.60
CA LEU A 202 -19.64 21.47 -12.25
C LEU A 202 -18.26 21.28 -12.89
N GLY A 203 -18.15 21.59 -14.18
CA GLY A 203 -16.95 21.40 -14.98
C GLY A 203 -16.79 20.01 -15.59
N GLY A 204 -17.75 19.11 -15.42
CA GLY A 204 -17.84 17.86 -16.16
C GLY A 204 -18.33 18.05 -17.58
N GLY A 205 -18.07 17.08 -18.46
CA GLY A 205 -18.62 17.03 -19.82
C GLY A 205 -20.14 16.95 -19.84
N ALA A 206 -20.74 17.24 -20.99
CA ALA A 206 -22.18 17.14 -21.20
C ALA A 206 -22.74 15.72 -20.92
N ASP A 207 -21.89 14.73 -21.01
CA ASP A 207 -22.18 13.31 -20.73
C ASP A 207 -22.04 12.93 -19.25
N GLY A 208 -21.85 13.92 -18.34
CA GLY A 208 -21.75 13.68 -16.89
C GLY A 208 -20.44 13.04 -16.43
N ASP A 209 -19.42 13.04 -17.27
CA ASP A 209 -18.09 12.56 -16.94
C ASP A 209 -17.16 13.71 -16.53
N LEU A 210 -16.29 13.43 -15.57
CA LEU A 210 -15.21 14.30 -15.15
C LEU A 210 -13.92 13.49 -15.05
N SER A 211 -12.97 13.79 -15.91
CA SER A 211 -11.63 13.22 -15.87
C SER A 211 -10.65 14.26 -15.35
N THR A 212 -9.76 13.85 -14.46
CA THR A 212 -8.69 14.70 -13.92
C THR A 212 -7.39 13.91 -13.83
N GLY A 213 -6.29 14.57 -14.19
CA GLY A 213 -4.96 13.99 -14.08
C GLY A 213 -4.02 14.91 -13.32
N TYR A 214 -3.13 14.34 -12.52
CA TYR A 214 -2.20 15.07 -11.68
C TYR A 214 -0.80 14.48 -11.73
N LEU A 215 0.19 15.35 -11.86
CA LEU A 215 1.55 15.07 -11.42
C LEU A 215 1.58 15.24 -9.89
N ARG A 216 2.15 14.26 -9.19
CA ARG A 216 2.33 14.27 -7.74
C ARG A 216 3.80 14.26 -7.41
N LEU A 217 4.24 15.21 -6.61
CA LEU A 217 5.57 15.23 -6.03
C LEU A 217 5.42 15.31 -4.52
N GLY A 218 6.16 14.51 -3.79
CA GLY A 218 6.02 14.43 -2.35
C GLY A 218 7.32 14.17 -1.63
N ILE A 219 7.34 14.59 -0.38
CA ILE A 219 8.36 14.22 0.60
C ILE A 219 7.66 13.72 1.85
N GLY A 220 8.17 12.67 2.44
CA GLY A 220 7.62 12.09 3.65
C GLY A 220 8.69 11.64 4.61
N HIS A 221 8.27 11.58 5.86
CA HIS A 221 9.05 11.09 6.97
C HIS A 221 8.18 10.19 7.84
N ALA A 222 8.68 9.04 8.20
CA ALA A 222 8.05 8.16 9.17
C ALA A 222 9.11 7.64 10.14
N GLY A 223 8.71 7.42 11.37
CA GLY A 223 9.59 6.89 12.38
C GLY A 223 8.84 6.24 13.52
N ASN A 224 9.57 5.50 14.33
CA ASN A 224 9.06 4.92 15.56
C ASN A 224 10.14 4.85 16.64
N ASN A 225 9.70 4.94 17.87
CA ASN A 225 10.47 4.58 19.05
C ASN A 225 9.67 3.58 19.89
N VAL A 226 10.14 3.26 21.09
CA VAL A 226 9.51 2.25 21.98
C VAL A 226 8.06 2.61 22.32
N ASN A 227 7.72 3.91 22.37
CA ASN A 227 6.43 4.39 22.88
C ASN A 227 5.57 5.09 21.83
N LEU A 228 6.14 5.51 20.71
CA LEU A 228 5.46 6.36 19.73
C LEU A 228 5.88 6.02 18.31
N GLY A 229 4.89 5.86 17.43
CA GLY A 229 5.06 5.87 15.99
C GLY A 229 4.52 7.18 15.42
N TRP A 230 5.19 7.76 14.44
CA TRP A 230 4.76 8.96 13.73
C TRP A 230 5.00 8.83 12.24
N SER A 231 4.17 9.51 11.46
CA SER A 231 4.37 9.68 10.03
C SER A 231 3.79 11.02 9.58
N GLY A 232 4.42 11.60 8.58
CA GLY A 232 3.96 12.81 7.92
C GLY A 232 4.42 12.84 6.48
N GLN A 233 3.61 13.44 5.62
CA GLN A 233 3.95 13.61 4.22
C GLN A 233 3.33 14.89 3.67
N ILE A 234 4.03 15.53 2.73
CA ILE A 234 3.59 16.73 2.02
C ILE A 234 3.63 16.41 0.53
N TYR A 235 2.55 16.74 -0.17
CA TYR A 235 2.45 16.61 -1.61
C TYR A 235 2.24 17.95 -2.28
N PHE A 236 2.93 18.13 -3.40
CA PHE A 236 2.59 19.09 -4.43
C PHE A 236 1.84 18.36 -5.55
N LEU A 237 0.70 18.89 -5.97
CA LEU A 237 -0.13 18.35 -7.03
C LEU A 237 -0.25 19.39 -8.15
N GLN A 238 0.09 18.99 -9.37
CA GLN A 238 -0.05 19.80 -10.56
C GLN A 238 -1.01 19.11 -11.53
N GLY A 239 -2.11 19.77 -11.88
CA GLY A 239 -3.04 19.29 -12.90
C GLY A 239 -2.37 19.15 -14.26
N ILE A 240 -2.76 18.15 -15.03
CA ILE A 240 -2.28 17.90 -16.40
C ILE A 240 -3.47 18.04 -17.35
N ALA A 241 -3.47 19.09 -18.17
CA ALA A 241 -4.58 19.39 -19.07
C ALA A 241 -4.93 18.23 -20.03
N GLY A 242 -3.93 17.50 -20.54
CA GLY A 242 -4.18 16.36 -21.45
C GLY A 242 -4.88 15.14 -20.83
N PHE A 243 -5.06 15.11 -19.50
CA PHE A 243 -5.79 14.08 -18.77
C PHE A 243 -7.06 14.63 -18.08
N SER A 244 -7.39 15.89 -18.32
CA SER A 244 -8.56 16.55 -17.74
C SER A 244 -9.60 16.80 -18.82
N SER A 245 -10.87 16.49 -18.53
CA SER A 245 -11.99 16.75 -19.43
C SER A 245 -12.53 18.18 -19.32
N GLN A 246 -11.94 19.02 -18.46
CA GLN A 246 -12.26 20.43 -18.39
C GLN A 246 -11.65 21.15 -19.60
N GLU A 247 -12.48 21.59 -20.50
CA GLU A 247 -12.12 22.68 -21.45
C GLU A 247 -12.10 23.99 -20.65
N GLU A 248 -10.98 24.74 -20.76
CA GLU A 248 -10.87 26.09 -20.22
C GLU A 248 -11.84 27.06 -20.88
#